data_6d92e413447f7a9311402e3a432393e8
#
_entry.id   6d92e413447f7a9311402e3a432393e8
#
_cell.length_a   1.000
_cell.length_b   1.000
_cell.length_c   1.000
_cell.angle_alpha   90.00
_cell.angle_beta   90.00
_cell.angle_gamma   90.00
#
_symmetry.space_group_name_H-M   'P 1'
#
loop_
_entity.id
_entity.type
_entity.pdbx_description
1 polymer ?
#
loop_
_entity_poly.entity_id
_entity_poly.type
_entity_poly.pdbx_seq_one_letter_code
_entity_poly.pdbx_strand_id
1 'polypeptide(L)'
;EELGLNFETYLMDKARSCANRCIFCFVDQMPPGMRETLYFKDDDARLSFLMGNYITLTNLSEREIARIAELRISPINISVHATDPALREAMLKHRRAGECLAIMERFAAAGITMNCQIVACPGVNDGPALDRTLRELGALHPAVGSVPVVPEGVTRFREVLFRIDPYTPPHPA
;
A
#
# COMPACT_ATOMS: atom_id res chain seq x y z
N GLU A 1 -17.21 30.18 -11.37
CA GLU A 1 -18.64 29.90 -11.19
C GLU A 1 -18.78 28.58 -10.45
N GLU A 2 -19.42 28.61 -9.29
CA GLU A 2 -19.75 27.39 -8.54
C GLU A 2 -20.97 26.74 -9.18
N LEU A 3 -20.92 25.41 -9.38
CA LEU A 3 -22.06 24.66 -9.93
C LEU A 3 -23.22 24.51 -8.95
N GLY A 4 -23.06 24.97 -7.69
CA GLY A 4 -24.11 24.88 -6.65
C GLY A 4 -24.44 23.44 -6.22
N LEU A 5 -23.56 22.48 -6.54
CA LEU A 5 -23.74 21.07 -6.16
C LEU A 5 -22.96 20.78 -4.89
N ASN A 6 -23.65 20.33 -3.87
CA ASN A 6 -23.05 19.81 -2.64
C ASN A 6 -23.25 18.27 -2.61
N PHE A 7 -22.17 17.55 -2.37
CA PHE A 7 -22.21 16.10 -2.17
C PHE A 7 -22.21 15.79 -0.68
N GLU A 8 -23.09 14.91 -0.25
CA GLU A 8 -23.15 14.48 1.16
C GLU A 8 -21.95 13.62 1.56
N THR A 9 -21.28 13.01 0.60
CA THR A 9 -20.11 12.13 0.81
C THR A 9 -19.02 12.45 -0.20
N TYR A 10 -17.77 12.15 0.16
CA TYR A 10 -16.60 12.32 -0.73
C TYR A 10 -16.61 11.37 -1.93
N LEU A 11 -17.31 10.25 -1.82
CA LEU A 11 -17.46 9.27 -2.90
C LEU A 11 -18.92 9.14 -3.27
N MET A 12 -19.20 9.00 -4.57
CA MET A 12 -20.56 8.82 -5.11
C MET A 12 -21.12 7.42 -4.78
N ASP A 13 -20.27 6.47 -4.41
CA ASP A 13 -20.62 5.11 -4.02
C ASP A 13 -19.75 4.65 -2.83
N LYS A 14 -19.96 3.43 -2.36
CA LYS A 14 -19.20 2.87 -1.23
C LYS A 14 -17.73 2.73 -1.59
N ALA A 15 -16.86 3.08 -0.63
CA ALA A 15 -15.43 2.83 -0.72
C ALA A 15 -15.14 1.33 -0.85
N ARG A 16 -14.11 0.99 -1.63
CA ARG A 16 -13.70 -0.41 -1.83
C ARG A 16 -12.94 -0.92 -0.64
N SER A 17 -13.37 -2.07 -0.15
CA SER A 17 -12.65 -2.78 0.89
C SER A 17 -11.45 -3.54 0.33
N CYS A 18 -10.37 -3.59 1.10
CA CYS A 18 -9.15 -4.31 0.76
C CYS A 18 -9.39 -5.83 0.72
N ALA A 19 -8.93 -6.49 -0.35
CA ALA A 19 -9.04 -7.93 -0.54
C ALA A 19 -7.81 -8.70 -0.02
N ASN A 20 -6.78 -8.00 0.44
CA ASN A 20 -5.54 -8.60 0.90
C ASN A 20 -5.67 -9.17 2.33
N ARG A 21 -4.75 -10.10 2.64
CA ARG A 21 -4.57 -10.68 3.98
C ARG A 21 -3.12 -10.53 4.42
N CYS A 22 -2.63 -9.30 4.39
CA CYS A 22 -1.23 -9.01 4.64
C CYS A 22 -0.77 -9.56 5.98
N ILE A 23 0.41 -10.17 6.00
CA ILE A 23 1.00 -10.73 7.23
C ILE A 23 1.21 -9.68 8.32
N PHE A 24 1.34 -8.41 7.95
CA PHE A 24 1.57 -7.24 8.80
C PHE A 24 0.35 -6.33 8.93
N CYS A 25 -0.86 -6.76 8.55
CA CYS A 25 -2.03 -5.89 8.56
C CYS A 25 -2.33 -5.35 9.97
N PHE A 26 -2.21 -4.05 10.16
CA PHE A 26 -2.48 -3.42 11.46
C PHE A 26 -3.95 -3.49 11.86
N VAL A 27 -4.88 -3.51 10.88
CA VAL A 27 -6.32 -3.62 11.16
C VAL A 27 -6.65 -5.01 11.74
N ASP A 28 -5.97 -6.07 11.26
CA ASP A 28 -6.18 -7.43 11.78
C ASP A 28 -5.67 -7.62 13.22
N GLN A 29 -4.84 -6.69 13.72
CA GLN A 29 -4.30 -6.69 15.08
C GLN A 29 -5.00 -5.67 15.98
N MET A 30 -6.12 -5.10 15.56
CA MET A 30 -6.90 -4.18 16.41
C MET A 30 -7.60 -4.96 17.53
N PRO A 31 -7.75 -4.35 18.72
CA PRO A 31 -8.50 -4.96 19.79
C PRO A 31 -9.96 -5.21 19.36
N PRO A 32 -10.55 -6.36 19.73
CA PRO A 32 -11.96 -6.63 19.41
C PRO A 32 -12.92 -5.68 20.12
N GLY A 33 -14.11 -5.51 19.57
CA GLY A 33 -15.19 -4.75 20.22
C GLY A 33 -15.09 -3.23 20.12
N MET A 34 -14.23 -2.71 19.26
CA MET A 34 -14.17 -1.28 18.96
C MET A 34 -15.24 -0.89 17.93
N ARG A 35 -15.39 0.42 17.66
CA ARG A 35 -16.33 0.91 16.64
C ARG A 35 -16.02 0.31 15.27
N GLU A 36 -17.04 -0.03 14.47
CA GLU A 36 -16.91 -0.74 13.18
C GLU A 36 -15.99 -0.02 12.18
N THR A 37 -15.99 1.30 12.19
CA THR A 37 -15.15 2.10 11.28
C THR A 37 -13.65 1.84 11.43
N LEU A 38 -13.18 1.34 12.57
CA LEU A 38 -11.78 1.00 12.81
C LEU A 38 -11.36 -0.31 12.13
N TYR A 39 -12.32 -1.16 11.76
CA TYR A 39 -12.05 -2.44 11.10
C TYR A 39 -12.21 -2.37 9.58
N PHE A 40 -12.57 -1.21 9.07
CA PHE A 40 -12.66 -1.01 7.62
C PHE A 40 -11.24 -0.93 7.03
N LYS A 41 -10.93 -1.86 6.15
CA LYS A 41 -9.69 -1.88 5.37
C LYS A 41 -9.97 -1.25 4.02
N ASP A 42 -9.54 -0.02 3.81
CA ASP A 42 -9.67 0.59 2.49
C ASP A 42 -8.54 0.18 1.54
N ASP A 43 -8.87 0.08 0.28
CA ASP A 43 -7.93 -0.09 -0.83
C ASP A 43 -8.53 0.54 -2.10
N ASP A 44 -9.11 1.73 -1.93
CA ASP A 44 -9.80 2.46 -2.98
C ASP A 44 -8.88 3.53 -3.58
N ALA A 45 -8.58 3.41 -4.87
CA ALA A 45 -7.68 4.34 -5.55
C ALA A 45 -8.16 5.81 -5.47
N ARG A 46 -9.47 6.05 -5.39
CA ARG A 46 -10.02 7.40 -5.25
C ARG A 46 -9.59 8.04 -3.92
N LEU A 47 -9.54 7.26 -2.85
CA LEU A 47 -9.07 7.75 -1.55
C LEU A 47 -7.58 8.02 -1.54
N SER A 48 -6.81 7.41 -2.43
CA SER A 48 -5.38 7.68 -2.55
C SER A 48 -5.12 9.13 -2.95
N PHE A 49 -5.74 9.62 -4.02
CA PHE A 49 -5.52 11.00 -4.45
C PHE A 49 -6.39 12.03 -3.72
N LEU A 50 -7.57 11.66 -3.21
CA LEU A 50 -8.44 12.58 -2.46
C LEU A 50 -7.98 12.81 -1.02
N MET A 51 -7.50 11.76 -0.36
CA MET A 51 -7.23 11.74 1.09
C MET A 51 -5.78 11.37 1.43
N GLY A 52 -4.98 10.99 0.45
CA GLY A 52 -3.60 10.57 0.68
C GLY A 52 -3.44 9.12 1.17
N ASN A 53 -4.48 8.30 1.08
CA ASN A 53 -4.43 6.92 1.53
C ASN A 53 -3.52 6.07 0.64
N TYR A 54 -2.79 5.13 1.25
CA TYR A 54 -1.94 4.20 0.52
C TYR A 54 -2.73 3.00 0.03
N ILE A 55 -2.63 2.69 -1.26
CA ILE A 55 -3.30 1.55 -1.90
C ILE A 55 -2.31 0.48 -2.31
N THR A 56 -2.78 -0.76 -2.42
CA THR A 56 -1.92 -1.91 -2.73
C THR A 56 -1.81 -2.21 -4.23
N LEU A 57 -2.60 -1.57 -5.08
CA LEU A 57 -2.78 -1.84 -6.51
C LEU A 57 -3.41 -3.20 -6.84
N THR A 58 -3.61 -4.09 -5.86
CA THR A 58 -4.19 -5.43 -6.10
C THR A 58 -5.67 -5.37 -6.43
N ASN A 59 -6.33 -4.27 -6.05
CA ASN A 59 -7.78 -4.07 -6.16
C ASN A 59 -8.20 -3.31 -7.43
N LEU A 60 -7.23 -2.94 -8.28
CA LEU A 60 -7.46 -2.24 -9.53
C LEU A 60 -7.71 -3.20 -10.69
N SER A 61 -8.75 -2.95 -11.47
CA SER A 61 -8.93 -3.59 -12.77
C SER A 61 -8.02 -2.95 -13.83
N GLU A 62 -7.75 -3.66 -14.93
CA GLU A 62 -7.00 -3.13 -16.08
C GLU A 62 -7.60 -1.82 -16.62
N ARG A 63 -8.95 -1.75 -16.67
CA ARG A 63 -9.67 -0.55 -17.09
C ARG A 63 -9.37 0.64 -16.18
N GLU A 64 -9.27 0.43 -14.87
CA GLU A 64 -8.98 1.50 -13.92
C GLU A 64 -7.52 1.93 -14.00
N ILE A 65 -6.59 0.97 -14.15
CA ILE A 65 -5.17 1.27 -14.35
C ILE A 65 -4.99 2.14 -15.62
N ALA A 66 -5.63 1.74 -16.73
CA ALA A 66 -5.60 2.50 -17.97
C ALA A 66 -6.20 3.89 -17.80
N ARG A 67 -7.34 4.01 -17.11
CA ARG A 67 -8.01 5.30 -16.85
C ARG A 67 -7.17 6.22 -15.96
N ILE A 68 -6.53 5.69 -14.91
CA ILE A 68 -5.62 6.47 -14.06
C ILE A 68 -4.46 7.03 -14.89
N ALA A 69 -3.88 6.20 -15.77
CA ALA A 69 -2.79 6.61 -16.65
C ALA A 69 -3.24 7.66 -17.69
N GLU A 70 -4.37 7.46 -18.36
CA GLU A 70 -4.94 8.37 -19.35
C GLU A 70 -5.26 9.74 -18.75
N LEU A 71 -5.91 9.77 -17.60
CA LEU A 71 -6.30 11.00 -16.90
C LEU A 71 -5.15 11.61 -16.09
N ARG A 72 -3.99 10.95 -16.03
CA ARG A 72 -2.82 11.37 -15.26
C ARG A 72 -3.16 11.74 -13.81
N ILE A 73 -3.94 10.88 -13.15
CA ILE A 73 -4.35 11.10 -11.76
C ILE A 73 -3.11 11.00 -10.88
N SER A 74 -2.71 12.13 -10.29
CA SER A 74 -1.44 12.30 -9.58
C SER A 74 -1.60 13.29 -8.41
N PRO A 75 -0.89 13.12 -7.28
CA PRO A 75 -0.07 11.94 -6.96
C PRO A 75 -0.91 10.73 -6.57
N ILE A 76 -0.31 9.54 -6.65
CA ILE A 76 -0.90 8.30 -6.12
C ILE A 76 0.01 7.72 -5.04
N ASN A 77 -0.57 7.28 -3.92
CA ASN A 77 0.17 6.71 -2.81
C ASN A 77 0.07 5.18 -2.82
N ILE A 78 1.21 4.49 -2.81
CA ILE A 78 1.30 3.06 -3.06
C ILE A 78 1.97 2.32 -1.90
N SER A 79 1.26 1.34 -1.33
CA SER A 79 1.79 0.35 -0.40
C SER A 79 2.59 -0.71 -1.18
N VAL A 80 3.92 -0.55 -1.25
CA VAL A 80 4.79 -1.41 -2.06
C VAL A 80 5.23 -2.64 -1.30
N HIS A 81 5.90 -2.47 -0.18
CA HIS A 81 6.47 -3.46 0.74
C HIS A 81 7.61 -4.30 0.15
N ALA A 82 7.47 -4.81 -1.07
CA ALA A 82 8.49 -5.50 -1.85
C ALA A 82 8.20 -5.36 -3.35
N THR A 83 9.24 -5.30 -4.17
CA THR A 83 9.14 -5.34 -5.65
C THR A 83 9.31 -6.75 -6.21
N ASP A 84 9.94 -7.65 -5.44
CA ASP A 84 9.95 -9.07 -5.80
C ASP A 84 8.53 -9.63 -5.83
N PRO A 85 8.06 -10.15 -6.99
CA PRO A 85 6.67 -10.59 -7.14
C PRO A 85 6.27 -11.70 -6.16
N ALA A 86 7.12 -12.71 -6.02
CA ALA A 86 6.82 -13.88 -5.17
C ALA A 86 6.79 -13.48 -3.68
N LEU A 87 7.75 -12.66 -3.25
CA LEU A 87 7.78 -12.14 -1.88
C LEU A 87 6.55 -11.28 -1.60
N ARG A 88 6.18 -10.39 -2.51
CA ARG A 88 5.03 -9.52 -2.33
C ARG A 88 3.72 -10.31 -2.29
N GLU A 89 3.56 -11.33 -3.13
CA GLU A 89 2.41 -12.24 -3.09
C GLU A 89 2.31 -12.97 -1.74
N ALA A 90 3.44 -13.45 -1.23
CA ALA A 90 3.50 -14.10 0.07
C ALA A 90 3.16 -13.14 1.23
N MET A 91 3.62 -11.89 1.17
CA MET A 91 3.38 -10.87 2.19
C MET A 91 1.91 -10.39 2.21
N LEU A 92 1.32 -10.13 1.04
CA LEU A 92 -0.06 -9.63 0.93
C LEU A 92 -1.09 -10.76 0.88
N LYS A 93 -0.64 -12.01 0.69
CA LYS A 93 -1.50 -13.19 0.47
C LYS A 93 -2.53 -12.96 -0.65
N HIS A 94 -2.08 -12.36 -1.74
CA HIS A 94 -2.90 -12.02 -2.89
C HIS A 94 -2.15 -12.23 -4.19
N ARG A 95 -2.70 -13.05 -5.11
CA ARG A 95 -2.05 -13.47 -6.36
C ARG A 95 -1.67 -12.33 -7.33
N ARG A 96 -2.39 -11.19 -7.27
CA ARG A 96 -2.08 -10.01 -8.10
C ARG A 96 -1.07 -9.08 -7.46
N ALA A 97 -0.59 -9.39 -6.27
CA ALA A 97 0.38 -8.55 -5.59
C ALA A 97 1.71 -8.45 -6.36
N GLY A 98 2.08 -9.49 -7.09
CA GLY A 98 3.28 -9.51 -7.93
C GLY A 98 3.26 -8.53 -9.12
N GLU A 99 2.10 -8.02 -9.52
CA GLU A 99 1.95 -7.08 -10.65
C GLU A 99 2.38 -5.64 -10.32
N CYS A 100 2.71 -5.34 -9.07
CA CYS A 100 2.89 -3.99 -8.56
C CYS A 100 3.91 -3.17 -9.35
N LEU A 101 5.13 -3.68 -9.53
CA LEU A 101 6.20 -2.94 -10.22
C LEU A 101 5.82 -2.63 -11.67
N ALA A 102 5.25 -3.58 -12.39
CA ALA A 102 4.80 -3.39 -13.77
C ALA A 102 3.69 -2.32 -13.89
N ILE A 103 2.77 -2.25 -12.90
CA ILE A 103 1.75 -1.19 -12.86
C ILE A 103 2.42 0.17 -12.58
N MET A 104 3.38 0.22 -11.66
CA MET A 104 4.12 1.45 -11.34
C MET A 104 4.94 1.96 -12.54
N GLU A 105 5.56 1.08 -13.31
CA GLU A 105 6.25 1.44 -14.56
C GLU A 105 5.30 2.08 -15.58
N ARG A 106 4.10 1.55 -15.70
CA ARG A 106 3.04 2.15 -16.56
C ARG A 106 2.63 3.54 -16.05
N PHE A 107 2.50 3.72 -14.75
CA PHE A 107 2.20 5.03 -14.16
C PHE A 107 3.36 6.02 -14.36
N ALA A 108 4.59 5.57 -14.18
CA ALA A 108 5.77 6.39 -14.45
C ALA A 108 5.82 6.83 -15.92
N ALA A 109 5.58 5.92 -16.86
CA ALA A 109 5.51 6.23 -18.29
C ALA A 109 4.39 7.22 -18.64
N ALA A 110 3.29 7.24 -17.88
CA ALA A 110 2.20 8.21 -18.01
C ALA A 110 2.49 9.57 -17.33
N GLY A 111 3.64 9.73 -16.66
CA GLY A 111 4.03 10.94 -15.96
C GLY A 111 3.32 11.15 -14.61
N ILE A 112 2.88 10.07 -13.98
CA ILE A 112 2.22 10.10 -12.67
C ILE A 112 3.28 10.09 -11.57
N THR A 113 3.15 11.00 -10.61
CA THR A 113 3.95 11.01 -9.39
C THR A 113 3.42 9.98 -8.40
N MET A 114 4.33 9.19 -7.84
CA MET A 114 4.02 8.14 -6.87
C MET A 114 4.75 8.39 -5.55
N ASN A 115 4.02 8.28 -4.43
CA ASN A 115 4.59 8.21 -3.10
C ASN A 115 4.46 6.75 -2.63
N CYS A 116 5.57 6.13 -2.31
CA CYS A 116 5.61 4.72 -1.95
C CYS A 116 5.76 4.57 -0.45
N GLN A 117 5.28 3.46 0.12
CA GLN A 117 5.52 3.09 1.50
C GLN A 117 5.93 1.63 1.59
N ILE A 118 6.90 1.35 2.45
CA ILE A 118 7.36 0.00 2.79
C ILE A 118 7.14 -0.22 4.27
N VAL A 119 6.36 -1.24 4.62
CA VAL A 119 6.33 -1.78 5.98
C VAL A 119 7.42 -2.84 6.04
N ALA A 120 8.46 -2.59 6.82
CA ALA A 120 9.58 -3.51 6.98
C ALA A 120 9.27 -4.54 8.06
N CYS A 121 9.31 -5.81 7.67
CA CYS A 121 9.05 -6.96 8.53
C CYS A 121 10.36 -7.73 8.73
N PRO A 122 10.90 -7.84 9.95
CA PRO A 122 12.16 -8.51 10.21
C PRO A 122 12.19 -9.95 9.68
N GLY A 123 13.27 -10.30 8.97
CA GLY A 123 13.45 -11.63 8.38
C GLY A 123 12.53 -11.95 7.20
N VAL A 124 11.74 -10.99 6.70
CA VAL A 124 10.82 -11.18 5.58
C VAL A 124 11.23 -10.32 4.39
N ASN A 125 11.10 -9.00 4.49
CA ASN A 125 11.43 -8.07 3.40
C ASN A 125 12.52 -7.06 3.75
N ASP A 126 13.28 -7.31 4.80
CA ASP A 126 14.48 -6.55 5.19
C ASP A 126 15.73 -7.04 4.42
N GLY A 127 16.89 -6.52 4.78
CA GLY A 127 18.17 -6.89 4.19
C GLY A 127 18.20 -6.83 2.66
N PRO A 128 18.62 -7.90 1.96
CA PRO A 128 18.74 -7.91 0.50
C PRO A 128 17.44 -7.65 -0.24
N ALA A 129 16.29 -8.04 0.33
CA ALA A 129 14.98 -7.80 -0.27
C ALA A 129 14.61 -6.31 -0.23
N LEU A 130 14.86 -5.64 0.88
CA LEU A 130 14.69 -4.20 1.01
C LEU A 130 15.62 -3.44 0.07
N ASP A 131 16.89 -3.85 0.00
CA ASP A 131 17.90 -3.24 -0.85
C ASP A 131 17.51 -3.34 -2.36
N ARG A 132 17.03 -4.51 -2.79
CA ARG A 132 16.47 -4.68 -4.13
C ARG A 132 15.29 -3.74 -4.36
N THR A 133 14.33 -3.71 -3.44
CA THR A 133 13.13 -2.88 -3.55
C THR A 133 13.49 -1.40 -3.69
N LEU A 134 14.42 -0.91 -2.86
CA LEU A 134 14.85 0.49 -2.91
C LEU A 134 15.56 0.84 -4.23
N ARG A 135 16.38 -0.06 -4.79
CA ARG A 135 17.02 0.16 -6.09
C ARG A 135 16.01 0.19 -7.24
N GLU A 136 15.07 -0.75 -7.27
CA GLU A 136 14.05 -0.81 -8.32
C GLU A 136 13.10 0.40 -8.26
N LEU A 137 12.70 0.85 -7.05
CA LEU A 137 11.93 2.09 -6.89
C LEU A 137 12.75 3.33 -7.24
N GLY A 138 14.04 3.36 -6.90
CA GLY A 138 14.95 4.44 -7.26
C GLY A 138 15.13 4.59 -8.77
N ALA A 139 15.08 3.48 -9.52
CA ALA A 139 15.14 3.50 -10.99
C ALA A 139 13.91 4.17 -11.64
N LEU A 140 12.80 4.30 -10.92
CA LEU A 140 11.59 5.01 -11.37
C LEU A 140 11.62 6.51 -11.06
N HIS A 141 12.71 7.06 -10.50
CA HIS A 141 12.86 8.51 -10.30
C HIS A 141 12.82 9.25 -11.66
N PRO A 142 12.13 10.42 -11.80
CA PRO A 142 11.48 11.20 -10.75
C PRO A 142 10.01 10.82 -10.46
N ALA A 143 9.46 9.83 -11.13
CA ALA A 143 8.06 9.42 -10.94
C ALA A 143 7.81 8.95 -9.50
N VAL A 144 8.74 8.21 -8.90
CA VAL A 144 8.73 7.90 -7.47
C VAL A 144 9.38 9.05 -6.71
N GLY A 145 8.58 9.80 -5.96
CA GLY A 145 9.02 10.99 -5.23
C GLY A 145 9.48 10.69 -3.80
N SER A 146 8.93 9.67 -3.15
CA SER A 146 9.26 9.32 -1.77
C SER A 146 9.06 7.83 -1.49
N VAL A 147 9.90 7.28 -0.60
CA VAL A 147 9.83 5.87 -0.17
C VAL A 147 10.09 5.78 1.35
N PRO A 148 9.15 6.20 2.22
CA PRO A 148 9.29 5.95 3.64
C PRO A 148 9.30 4.45 3.93
N VAL A 149 10.26 4.03 4.74
CA VAL A 149 10.37 2.69 5.29
C VAL A 149 10.01 2.75 6.76
N VAL A 150 8.93 2.08 7.13
CA VAL A 150 8.43 2.07 8.50
C VAL A 150 8.54 0.65 9.07
N PRO A 151 9.01 0.49 10.32
CA PRO A 151 9.03 -0.82 10.95
C PRO A 151 7.60 -1.31 11.16
N GLU A 152 7.39 -2.62 11.03
CA GLU A 152 6.12 -3.21 11.39
C GLU A 152 5.82 -3.04 12.88
N GLY A 153 4.60 -2.61 13.18
CA GLY A 153 4.09 -2.53 14.54
C GLY A 153 3.37 -3.81 14.95
N VAL A 154 3.78 -4.42 16.05
CA VAL A 154 3.13 -5.61 16.61
C VAL A 154 2.29 -5.28 17.84
N THR A 155 1.12 -5.92 17.96
CA THR A 155 0.26 -5.80 19.13
C THR A 155 0.05 -7.16 19.80
N ARG A 156 -0.46 -7.14 21.03
CA ARG A 156 -0.82 -8.36 21.76
C ARG A 156 -1.99 -9.15 21.15
N PHE A 157 -2.69 -8.59 20.16
CA PHE A 157 -3.85 -9.22 19.51
C PHE A 157 -3.46 -10.00 18.24
N ARG A 158 -2.21 -10.49 18.16
CA ARG A 158 -1.68 -11.25 17.02
C ARG A 158 -1.58 -12.76 17.22
N GLU A 159 -2.10 -13.32 18.28
CA GLU A 159 -1.88 -14.72 18.66
C GLU A 159 -2.18 -15.74 17.54
N VAL A 160 -3.20 -15.44 16.69
CA VAL A 160 -3.62 -16.30 15.57
C VAL A 160 -3.11 -15.82 14.21
N LEU A 161 -2.35 -14.74 14.16
CA LEU A 161 -1.81 -14.17 12.93
C LEU A 161 -0.40 -14.69 12.63
N PHE A 162 0.08 -14.39 11.42
CA PHE A 162 1.45 -14.73 11.04
C PHE A 162 2.44 -14.14 12.05
N ARG A 163 3.34 -14.98 12.57
CA ARG A 163 4.33 -14.54 13.55
C ARG A 163 5.36 -13.65 12.88
N ILE A 164 5.51 -12.45 13.38
CA ILE A 164 6.56 -11.49 13.04
C ILE A 164 7.22 -11.11 14.36
N ASP A 165 8.54 -11.23 14.42
CA ASP A 165 9.31 -10.79 15.58
C ASP A 165 9.55 -9.27 15.46
N PRO A 166 9.36 -8.49 16.53
CA PRO A 166 9.55 -7.04 16.48
C PRO A 166 11.02 -6.70 16.26
N TYR A 167 11.30 -5.54 15.67
CA TYR A 167 12.64 -5.00 15.66
C TYR A 167 13.14 -4.79 17.10
N THR A 168 14.25 -5.40 17.43
CA THR A 168 14.94 -5.14 18.71
C THR A 168 15.86 -3.94 18.53
N PRO A 169 15.84 -2.95 19.45
CA PRO A 169 16.84 -1.90 19.43
C PRO A 169 18.24 -2.54 19.54
N PRO A 170 19.25 -1.97 18.86
CA PRO A 170 20.62 -2.43 19.04
C PRO A 170 20.95 -2.38 20.55
N HIS A 171 21.53 -3.46 21.08
CA HIS A 171 22.01 -3.46 22.47
C HIS A 171 22.93 -2.25 22.66
N PRO A 172 22.73 -1.45 23.73
CA PRO A 172 23.71 -0.45 24.07
C PRO A 172 25.03 -1.13 24.32
N ALA A 173 26.08 -0.71 23.60
CA ALA A 173 27.45 -1.19 23.79
C ALA A 173 27.98 -0.73 25.13
#